data_eb58c1ec9a832b5a998545ed0923eba0
#
_entry.id   eb58c1ec9a832b5a998545ed0923eba0
#
_cell.length_a   1.000
_cell.length_b   1.000
_cell.length_c   1.000
_cell.angle_alpha   90.00
_cell.angle_beta   90.00
_cell.angle_gamma   90.00
#
_symmetry.space_group_name_H-M   'P 1'
#
loop_
_entity.id
_entity.type
_entity.pdbx_description
1 polymer ?
#
loop_
_entity_poly.entity_id
_entity_poly.type
_entity_poly.pdbx_seq_one_letter_code
_entity_poly.pdbx_strand_id
1 'polypeptide(L)'
;EGDAFYMGSLAEPMSCIVGTFHAMYHTRKDSYVHDMGIVEGGKMAILAGVGPMGLGAIDYAIHNERRPSLLVVTDIDNARLKRAAELFTPEEAARHGVELHYVNTKELADPVERLKAYTNGDGFDDVMVFAPVAPLFEQADRILGQDGCLNFFAGPTNPELSANINIYDVHYASHHLVG
;
A
#
# COMPACT_ATOMS: atom_id res chain seq x y z
N GLU A 1 24.28 22.71 9.79
CA GLU A 1 23.54 22.39 11.04
C GLU A 1 22.01 22.53 10.85
N GLY A 2 21.51 23.55 10.09
CA GLY A 2 20.06 23.75 9.86
C GLY A 2 19.35 22.57 9.18
N ASP A 3 19.94 22.00 8.14
CA ASP A 3 19.33 20.89 7.38
C ASP A 3 19.30 19.58 8.18
N ALA A 4 20.23 19.37 9.11
CA ALA A 4 20.27 18.19 9.95
C ALA A 4 19.05 18.08 10.88
N PHE A 5 18.54 19.18 11.40
CA PHE A 5 17.33 19.18 12.23
C PHE A 5 16.08 18.85 11.40
N TYR A 6 15.98 19.39 10.18
CA TYR A 6 14.90 19.08 9.27
C TYR A 6 14.87 17.59 8.90
N MET A 7 16.01 17.02 8.51
CA MET A 7 16.12 15.57 8.22
C MET A 7 15.82 14.73 9.47
N GLY A 8 16.30 15.15 10.64
CA GLY A 8 16.02 14.46 11.90
C GLY A 8 14.54 14.40 12.26
N SER A 9 13.75 15.42 11.87
CA SER A 9 12.29 15.41 12.11
C SER A 9 11.53 14.35 11.30
N LEU A 10 12.14 13.81 10.25
CA LEU A 10 11.57 12.73 9.42
C LEU A 10 11.88 11.33 9.96
N ALA A 11 12.76 11.21 10.95
CA ALA A 11 13.21 9.89 11.46
C ALA A 11 12.04 9.08 12.05
N GLU A 12 11.17 9.72 12.83
CA GLU A 12 10.00 9.04 13.43
C GLU A 12 8.99 8.62 12.35
N PRO A 13 8.50 9.52 11.46
CA PRO A 13 7.61 9.11 10.37
C PRO A 13 8.17 7.98 9.51
N MET A 14 9.44 8.04 9.16
CA MET A 14 10.09 6.99 8.38
C MET A 14 10.20 5.67 9.15
N SER A 15 10.43 5.70 10.46
CA SER A 15 10.45 4.49 11.28
C SER A 15 9.08 3.77 11.28
N CYS A 16 7.97 4.51 11.32
CA CYS A 16 6.62 3.97 11.21
C CYS A 16 6.40 3.31 9.84
N ILE A 17 6.85 3.96 8.75
CA ILE A 17 6.75 3.43 7.40
C ILE A 17 7.56 2.13 7.28
N VAL A 18 8.82 2.14 7.67
CA VAL A 18 9.69 0.95 7.66
C VAL A 18 9.05 -0.19 8.46
N GLY A 19 8.55 0.12 9.67
CA GLY A 19 7.85 -0.85 10.52
C GLY A 19 6.65 -1.47 9.83
N THR A 20 5.85 -0.67 9.10
CA THR A 20 4.69 -1.14 8.34
C THR A 20 5.08 -2.13 7.24
N PHE A 21 6.10 -1.82 6.45
CA PHE A 21 6.59 -2.75 5.42
C PHE A 21 7.10 -4.06 6.02
N HIS A 22 7.76 -4.01 7.17
CA HIS A 22 8.24 -5.21 7.87
C HIS A 22 7.14 -5.99 8.60
N ALA A 23 6.02 -5.35 8.93
CA ALA A 23 4.87 -6.00 9.58
C ALA A 23 3.99 -6.79 8.60
N MET A 24 4.08 -6.52 7.30
CA MET A 24 3.44 -7.36 6.28
C MET A 24 3.96 -8.79 6.39
N TYR A 25 3.14 -9.77 6.04
CA TYR A 25 3.58 -11.17 5.99
C TYR A 25 2.77 -12.01 5.03
N HIS A 26 3.39 -13.07 4.55
CA HIS A 26 2.82 -14.03 3.61
C HIS A 26 3.09 -15.45 4.08
N THR A 27 2.35 -16.44 3.57
CA THR A 27 2.61 -17.83 3.88
C THR A 27 3.74 -18.36 3.01
N ARG A 28 4.64 -19.16 3.60
CA ARG A 28 5.61 -19.92 2.83
C ARG A 28 4.98 -21.20 2.30
N LYS A 29 5.12 -21.44 1.00
CA LYS A 29 4.81 -22.76 0.44
C LYS A 29 5.69 -23.81 1.12
N ASP A 30 5.09 -24.92 1.50
CA ASP A 30 5.78 -26.07 2.14
C ASP A 30 6.29 -25.82 3.58
N SER A 31 5.81 -24.74 4.24
CA SER A 31 6.22 -24.41 5.60
C SER A 31 5.07 -23.75 6.37
N TYR A 32 5.03 -23.95 7.70
CA TYR A 32 4.14 -23.22 8.60
C TYR A 32 4.77 -21.93 9.15
N VAL A 33 5.77 -21.42 8.46
CA VAL A 33 6.48 -20.18 8.84
C VAL A 33 6.02 -19.04 7.92
N HIS A 34 5.71 -17.88 8.50
CA HIS A 34 5.44 -16.68 7.75
C HIS A 34 6.73 -16.09 7.16
N ASP A 35 6.63 -15.60 5.94
CA ASP A 35 7.66 -14.78 5.30
C ASP A 35 7.31 -13.31 5.57
N MET A 36 8.08 -12.65 6.45
CA MET A 36 7.83 -11.28 6.86
C MET A 36 8.27 -10.27 5.81
N GLY A 37 7.54 -9.17 5.72
CA GLY A 37 7.74 -8.11 4.74
C GLY A 37 6.84 -8.26 3.52
N ILE A 38 6.89 -7.28 2.60
CA ILE A 38 6.14 -7.31 1.34
C ILE A 38 6.66 -8.41 0.41
N VAL A 39 5.88 -8.81 -0.60
CA VAL A 39 6.33 -9.76 -1.62
C VAL A 39 7.37 -9.09 -2.53
N GLU A 40 8.60 -9.63 -2.56
CA GLU A 40 9.62 -9.15 -3.49
C GLU A 40 9.20 -9.40 -4.94
N GLY A 41 9.20 -8.35 -5.76
CA GLY A 41 8.70 -8.41 -7.13
C GLY A 41 7.18 -8.57 -7.24
N GLY A 42 6.45 -8.47 -6.13
CA GLY A 42 5.00 -8.59 -6.06
C GLY A 42 4.26 -7.36 -6.59
N LYS A 43 2.95 -7.38 -6.43
CA LYS A 43 2.01 -6.34 -6.86
C LYS A 43 1.50 -5.61 -5.61
N MET A 44 1.78 -4.32 -5.50
CA MET A 44 1.47 -3.53 -4.30
C MET A 44 0.51 -2.38 -4.62
N ALA A 45 -0.45 -2.11 -3.72
CA ALA A 45 -1.29 -0.92 -3.77
C ALA A 45 -1.16 -0.08 -2.50
N ILE A 46 -1.08 1.24 -2.66
CA ILE A 46 -1.11 2.23 -1.56
C ILE A 46 -2.36 3.09 -1.73
N LEU A 47 -3.34 2.92 -0.85
CA LEU A 47 -4.63 3.61 -0.91
C LEU A 47 -4.64 4.87 -0.05
N ALA A 48 -5.15 5.98 -0.59
CA ALA A 48 -5.05 7.34 -0.03
C ALA A 48 -3.59 7.72 0.26
N GLY A 49 -2.69 7.37 -0.66
CA GLY A 49 -1.24 7.31 -0.47
C GLY A 49 -0.48 8.58 -0.81
N VAL A 50 -1.12 9.73 -1.02
CA VAL A 50 -0.41 10.97 -1.41
C VAL A 50 -0.38 12.04 -0.31
N GLY A 51 -0.70 11.66 0.93
CA GLY A 51 -0.40 12.42 2.13
C GLY A 51 1.09 12.29 2.53
N PRO A 52 1.55 13.02 3.59
CA PRO A 52 2.95 13.00 4.01
C PRO A 52 3.50 11.60 4.26
N MET A 53 2.75 10.76 4.98
CA MET A 53 3.16 9.38 5.28
C MET A 53 3.13 8.51 4.02
N GLY A 54 2.12 8.67 3.17
CA GLY A 54 2.02 7.94 1.91
C GLY A 54 3.15 8.27 0.94
N LEU A 55 3.58 9.54 0.85
CA LEU A 55 4.75 9.93 0.06
C LEU A 55 6.03 9.21 0.54
N GLY A 56 6.24 9.11 1.85
CA GLY A 56 7.34 8.34 2.40
C GLY A 56 7.22 6.83 2.10
N ALA A 57 6.00 6.29 2.08
CA ALA A 57 5.78 4.89 1.70
C ALA A 57 6.05 4.64 0.21
N ILE A 58 5.71 5.59 -0.67
CA ILE A 58 6.05 5.51 -2.10
C ILE A 58 7.58 5.51 -2.28
N ASP A 59 8.27 6.45 -1.63
CA ASP A 59 9.73 6.52 -1.64
C ASP A 59 10.37 5.21 -1.18
N TYR A 60 9.92 4.69 -0.05
CA TYR A 60 10.43 3.44 0.51
C TYR A 60 10.13 2.24 -0.41
N ALA A 61 8.94 2.15 -0.99
CA ALA A 61 8.58 1.08 -1.93
C ALA A 61 9.48 1.06 -3.17
N ILE A 62 9.92 2.23 -3.65
CA ILE A 62 10.79 2.35 -4.83
C ILE A 62 12.26 2.03 -4.50
N HIS A 63 12.75 2.46 -3.33
CA HIS A 63 14.18 2.46 -3.01
C HIS A 63 14.63 1.37 -2.04
N ASN A 64 13.69 0.65 -1.39
CA ASN A 64 14.02 -0.47 -0.50
C ASN A 64 14.68 -1.62 -1.27
N GLU A 65 15.42 -2.47 -0.56
CA GLU A 65 16.04 -3.68 -1.14
C GLU A 65 14.96 -4.67 -1.64
N ARG A 66 13.89 -4.86 -0.86
CA ARG A 66 12.72 -5.69 -1.21
C ARG A 66 11.62 -4.80 -1.80
N ARG A 67 11.49 -4.80 -3.11
CA ARG A 67 10.60 -3.91 -3.88
C ARG A 67 9.47 -4.68 -4.57
N PRO A 68 8.29 -4.05 -4.75
CA PRO A 68 7.28 -4.58 -5.66
C PRO A 68 7.73 -4.40 -7.13
N SER A 69 7.22 -5.22 -8.03
CA SER A 69 7.36 -4.99 -9.48
C SER A 69 6.30 -4.03 -10.02
N LEU A 70 5.15 -3.97 -9.36
CA LEU A 70 4.04 -3.06 -9.66
C LEU A 70 3.63 -2.30 -8.40
N LEU A 71 3.55 -0.97 -8.49
CA LEU A 71 3.06 -0.10 -7.44
C LEU A 71 1.92 0.78 -7.97
N VAL A 72 0.71 0.62 -7.41
CA VAL A 72 -0.45 1.45 -7.73
C VAL A 72 -0.79 2.33 -6.53
N VAL A 73 -0.68 3.64 -6.71
CA VAL A 73 -0.98 4.64 -5.67
C VAL A 73 -2.30 5.32 -5.99
N THR A 74 -3.21 5.35 -5.03
CA THR A 74 -4.52 5.98 -5.23
C THR A 74 -4.76 7.17 -4.30
N ASP A 75 -5.56 8.09 -4.77
CA ASP A 75 -6.15 9.18 -3.97
C ASP A 75 -7.41 9.69 -4.68
N ILE A 76 -8.11 10.63 -4.05
CA ILE A 76 -9.28 11.32 -4.62
C ILE A 76 -8.97 12.77 -5.03
N ASP A 77 -7.75 13.25 -4.76
CA ASP A 77 -7.29 14.63 -5.00
C ASP A 77 -6.28 14.66 -6.14
N ASN A 78 -6.70 15.21 -7.28
CA ASN A 78 -5.86 15.34 -8.48
C ASN A 78 -4.60 16.20 -8.26
N ALA A 79 -4.69 17.27 -7.43
CA ALA A 79 -3.54 18.14 -7.19
C ALA A 79 -2.46 17.41 -6.37
N ARG A 80 -2.88 16.61 -5.39
CA ARG A 80 -1.96 15.78 -4.59
C ARG A 80 -1.36 14.65 -5.41
N LEU A 81 -2.16 13.96 -6.24
CA LEU A 81 -1.67 12.92 -7.16
C LEU A 81 -0.63 13.49 -8.14
N LYS A 82 -0.90 14.67 -8.71
CA LYS A 82 0.04 15.35 -9.59
C LYS A 82 1.35 15.67 -8.87
N ARG A 83 1.28 16.23 -7.66
CA ARG A 83 2.46 16.52 -6.85
C ARG A 83 3.26 15.25 -6.53
N ALA A 84 2.59 14.15 -6.19
CA ALA A 84 3.26 12.87 -5.94
C ALA A 84 3.99 12.37 -7.18
N ALA A 85 3.35 12.45 -8.36
CA ALA A 85 3.94 12.06 -9.64
C ALA A 85 5.10 12.96 -10.09
N GLU A 86 5.15 14.21 -9.63
CA GLU A 86 6.30 15.12 -9.84
C GLU A 86 7.48 14.79 -8.92
N LEU A 87 7.22 14.26 -7.71
CA LEU A 87 8.24 13.88 -6.74
C LEU A 87 8.81 12.48 -7.02
N PHE A 88 7.95 11.53 -7.36
CA PHE A 88 8.29 10.15 -7.64
C PHE A 88 7.73 9.80 -9.02
N THR A 89 8.55 9.99 -10.04
CA THR A 89 8.10 9.80 -11.42
C THR A 89 8.08 8.31 -11.80
N PRO A 90 7.15 7.88 -12.68
CA PRO A 90 7.16 6.52 -13.20
C PRO A 90 8.49 6.12 -13.86
N GLU A 91 9.17 7.09 -14.51
CA GLU A 91 10.47 6.87 -15.15
C GLU A 91 11.58 6.60 -14.13
N GLU A 92 11.54 7.26 -12.98
CA GLU A 92 12.48 6.97 -11.89
C GLU A 92 12.19 5.63 -11.25
N ALA A 93 10.94 5.34 -10.91
CA ALA A 93 10.52 4.05 -10.38
C ALA A 93 10.93 2.89 -11.30
N ALA A 94 10.78 3.06 -12.62
CA ALA A 94 11.18 2.07 -13.61
C ALA A 94 12.70 1.78 -13.60
N ARG A 95 13.54 2.76 -13.28
CA ARG A 95 15.01 2.54 -13.11
C ARG A 95 15.32 1.62 -11.93
N HIS A 96 14.42 1.56 -10.96
CA HIS A 96 14.49 0.67 -9.80
C HIS A 96 13.71 -0.64 -10.00
N GLY A 97 13.15 -0.88 -11.21
CA GLY A 97 12.40 -2.09 -11.54
C GLY A 97 10.94 -2.07 -11.05
N VAL A 98 10.39 -0.90 -10.72
CA VAL A 98 9.02 -0.72 -10.24
C VAL A 98 8.18 -0.05 -11.31
N GLU A 99 7.10 -0.70 -11.76
CA GLU A 99 6.06 -0.08 -12.58
C GLU A 99 5.12 0.73 -11.69
N LEU A 100 5.16 2.08 -11.79
CA LEU A 100 4.41 2.98 -10.90
C LEU A 100 3.23 3.63 -11.62
N HIS A 101 2.04 3.54 -10.99
CA HIS A 101 0.81 4.19 -11.45
C HIS A 101 0.17 5.04 -10.37
N TYR A 102 -0.36 6.21 -10.77
CA TYR A 102 -1.18 7.08 -9.94
C TYR A 102 -2.62 7.09 -10.45
N VAL A 103 -3.59 6.84 -9.57
CA VAL A 103 -5.00 6.65 -9.94
C VAL A 103 -5.91 7.51 -9.06
N ASN A 104 -6.72 8.38 -9.69
CA ASN A 104 -7.81 9.05 -9.01
C ASN A 104 -9.02 8.14 -8.93
N THR A 105 -9.34 7.64 -7.74
CA THR A 105 -10.46 6.72 -7.52
C THR A 105 -11.83 7.41 -7.47
N LYS A 106 -11.89 8.72 -7.24
CA LYS A 106 -13.14 9.48 -7.22
C LYS A 106 -13.83 9.52 -8.58
N GLU A 107 -13.05 9.42 -9.66
CA GLU A 107 -13.53 9.51 -11.04
C GLU A 107 -13.93 8.16 -11.63
N LEU A 108 -13.79 7.07 -10.86
CA LEU A 108 -14.04 5.71 -11.31
C LEU A 108 -15.45 5.24 -10.90
N ALA A 109 -16.15 4.61 -11.83
CA ALA A 109 -17.46 3.98 -11.56
C ALA A 109 -17.29 2.76 -10.63
N ASP A 110 -16.28 1.94 -10.85
CA ASP A 110 -15.89 0.82 -10.01
C ASP A 110 -14.36 0.86 -9.75
N PRO A 111 -13.93 1.42 -8.61
CA PRO A 111 -12.52 1.45 -8.25
C PRO A 111 -11.90 0.06 -8.06
N VAL A 112 -12.66 -0.91 -7.55
CA VAL A 112 -12.16 -2.28 -7.30
C VAL A 112 -11.83 -2.97 -8.62
N GLU A 113 -12.76 -2.96 -9.57
CA GLU A 113 -12.55 -3.55 -10.88
C GLU A 113 -11.36 -2.89 -11.60
N ARG A 114 -11.31 -1.55 -11.55
CA ARG A 114 -10.21 -0.81 -12.18
C ARG A 114 -8.85 -1.15 -11.58
N LEU A 115 -8.75 -1.26 -10.25
CA LEU A 115 -7.50 -1.61 -9.57
C LEU A 115 -7.09 -3.05 -9.86
N LYS A 116 -8.02 -4.00 -9.84
CA LYS A 116 -7.74 -5.39 -10.20
C LYS A 116 -7.30 -5.57 -11.65
N ALA A 117 -7.70 -4.67 -12.55
CA ALA A 117 -7.23 -4.71 -13.93
C ALA A 117 -5.71 -4.52 -14.08
N TYR A 118 -5.04 -3.79 -13.17
CA TYR A 118 -3.58 -3.68 -13.14
C TYR A 118 -2.88 -5.01 -12.84
N THR A 119 -3.58 -5.92 -12.20
CA THR A 119 -3.07 -7.24 -11.80
C THR A 119 -3.63 -8.38 -12.66
N ASN A 120 -4.27 -8.08 -13.79
CA ASN A 120 -4.97 -9.03 -14.67
C ASN A 120 -6.10 -9.80 -13.95
N GLY A 121 -6.66 -9.22 -12.88
CA GLY A 121 -7.72 -9.83 -12.07
C GLY A 121 -7.23 -10.64 -10.86
N ASP A 122 -5.93 -10.94 -10.75
CA ASP A 122 -5.37 -11.76 -9.65
C ASP A 122 -5.46 -11.07 -8.27
N GLY A 123 -5.50 -9.72 -8.25
CA GLY A 123 -5.42 -8.93 -7.04
C GLY A 123 -3.97 -8.58 -6.66
N PHE A 124 -3.83 -7.84 -5.56
CA PHE A 124 -2.54 -7.36 -5.04
C PHE A 124 -2.01 -8.27 -3.95
N ASP A 125 -0.70 -8.46 -3.92
CA ASP A 125 -0.02 -9.18 -2.85
C ASP A 125 0.00 -8.34 -1.56
N ASP A 126 0.24 -7.04 -1.68
CA ASP A 126 0.35 -6.10 -0.57
C ASP A 126 -0.55 -4.88 -0.78
N VAL A 127 -1.38 -4.56 0.21
CA VAL A 127 -2.23 -3.36 0.19
C VAL A 127 -2.04 -2.57 1.48
N MET A 128 -1.71 -1.28 1.39
CA MET A 128 -1.60 -0.39 2.54
C MET A 128 -2.65 0.72 2.47
N VAL A 129 -3.31 1.02 3.60
CA VAL A 129 -4.38 2.03 3.71
C VAL A 129 -3.93 3.19 4.58
N PHE A 130 -3.86 4.39 4.00
CA PHE A 130 -3.35 5.61 4.66
C PHE A 130 -4.44 6.60 5.10
N ALA A 131 -5.71 6.24 5.01
CA ALA A 131 -6.81 7.05 5.54
C ALA A 131 -7.77 6.23 6.40
N PRO A 132 -8.23 6.76 7.56
CA PRO A 132 -9.10 6.03 8.48
C PRO A 132 -10.57 6.08 8.02
N VAL A 133 -10.84 5.45 6.88
CA VAL A 133 -12.16 5.46 6.20
C VAL A 133 -12.60 4.03 5.93
N ALA A 134 -13.70 3.59 6.55
CA ALA A 134 -14.18 2.21 6.43
C ALA A 134 -14.39 1.74 4.98
N PRO A 135 -15.06 2.50 4.08
CA PRO A 135 -15.21 2.07 2.68
C PRO A 135 -13.88 1.86 1.94
N LEU A 136 -12.81 2.58 2.33
CA LEU A 136 -11.50 2.41 1.73
C LEU A 136 -10.84 1.11 2.19
N PHE A 137 -11.02 0.75 3.46
CA PHE A 137 -10.58 -0.53 4.00
C PHE A 137 -11.32 -1.71 3.35
N GLU A 138 -12.64 -1.59 3.17
CA GLU A 138 -13.46 -2.58 2.47
C GLU A 138 -13.05 -2.71 0.98
N GLN A 139 -12.67 -1.60 0.34
CA GLN A 139 -12.09 -1.63 -1.00
C GLN A 139 -10.75 -2.36 -1.01
N ALA A 140 -9.90 -2.12 -0.02
CA ALA A 140 -8.60 -2.78 0.13
C ALA A 140 -8.73 -4.30 0.26
N ASP A 141 -9.65 -4.79 1.09
CA ASP A 141 -9.95 -6.22 1.23
C ASP A 141 -10.36 -6.86 -0.12
N ARG A 142 -11.19 -6.16 -0.89
CA ARG A 142 -11.71 -6.65 -2.18
C ARG A 142 -10.68 -6.68 -3.30
N ILE A 143 -9.58 -5.96 -3.20
CA ILE A 143 -8.50 -5.95 -4.22
C ILE A 143 -7.33 -6.86 -3.86
N LEU A 144 -7.31 -7.48 -2.68
CA LEU A 144 -6.29 -8.48 -2.33
C LEU A 144 -6.33 -9.68 -3.28
N GLY A 145 -5.16 -10.21 -3.55
CA GLY A 145 -4.96 -11.48 -4.23
C GLY A 145 -4.83 -12.66 -3.26
N GLN A 146 -4.55 -13.83 -3.80
CA GLN A 146 -4.26 -15.03 -3.00
C GLN A 146 -3.05 -14.79 -2.09
N ASP A 147 -3.18 -15.11 -0.79
CA ASP A 147 -2.17 -14.89 0.24
C ASP A 147 -1.81 -13.39 0.43
N GLY A 148 -2.74 -12.51 0.05
CA GLY A 148 -2.54 -11.06 0.11
C GLY A 148 -2.56 -10.52 1.53
N CYS A 149 -1.73 -9.51 1.79
CA CYS A 149 -1.64 -8.84 3.09
C CYS A 149 -2.13 -7.39 3.02
N LEU A 150 -3.07 -7.04 3.90
CA LEU A 150 -3.61 -5.70 4.06
C LEU A 150 -3.10 -5.07 5.35
N ASN A 151 -2.45 -3.93 5.26
CA ASN A 151 -2.05 -3.13 6.41
C ASN A 151 -2.93 -1.88 6.54
N PHE A 152 -3.56 -1.74 7.71
CA PHE A 152 -4.28 -0.54 8.09
C PHE A 152 -3.35 0.43 8.84
N PHE A 153 -2.56 1.19 8.09
CA PHE A 153 -1.59 2.14 8.63
C PHE A 153 -2.26 3.34 9.33
N ALA A 154 -3.42 3.77 8.83
CA ALA A 154 -4.10 4.95 9.33
C ALA A 154 -4.64 4.74 10.75
N GLY A 155 -4.13 5.51 11.73
CA GLY A 155 -4.64 5.50 13.09
C GLY A 155 -5.99 6.21 13.20
N PRO A 156 -7.12 5.50 13.46
CA PRO A 156 -8.42 6.14 13.64
C PRO A 156 -8.49 6.86 14.99
N THR A 157 -9.09 8.04 15.00
CA THR A 157 -9.41 8.75 16.25
C THR A 157 -10.76 8.36 16.82
N ASN A 158 -11.62 7.73 16.01
CA ASN A 158 -12.91 7.21 16.43
C ASN A 158 -12.78 5.74 16.81
N PRO A 159 -12.97 5.35 18.10
CA PRO A 159 -12.88 3.95 18.54
C PRO A 159 -14.00 3.06 17.99
N GLU A 160 -15.08 3.65 17.49
CA GLU A 160 -16.22 2.93 16.89
C GLU A 160 -16.01 2.66 15.38
N LEU A 161 -14.86 3.07 14.78
CA LEU A 161 -14.60 2.80 13.39
C LEU A 161 -14.56 1.28 13.16
N SER A 162 -15.43 0.83 12.28
CA SER A 162 -15.53 -0.57 11.86
C SER A 162 -15.70 -0.68 10.35
N ALA A 163 -15.29 -1.81 9.79
CA ALA A 163 -15.39 -2.11 8.37
C ALA A 163 -15.80 -3.57 8.18
N ASN A 164 -16.44 -3.88 7.04
CA ASN A 164 -16.80 -5.24 6.68
C ASN A 164 -15.67 -5.86 5.86
N ILE A 165 -15.29 -7.08 6.20
CA ILE A 165 -14.32 -7.89 5.47
C ILE A 165 -14.97 -9.21 5.03
N ASN A 166 -14.45 -9.79 3.97
CA ASN A 166 -14.90 -11.09 3.49
C ASN A 166 -14.20 -12.21 4.26
N ILE A 167 -14.86 -12.75 5.28
CA ILE A 167 -14.32 -13.86 6.09
C ILE A 167 -14.05 -15.12 5.24
N TYR A 168 -14.79 -15.32 4.16
CA TYR A 168 -14.53 -16.43 3.23
C TYR A 168 -13.13 -16.32 2.61
N ASP A 169 -12.74 -15.14 2.17
CA ASP A 169 -11.42 -14.90 1.55
C ASP A 169 -10.29 -14.96 2.59
N VAL A 170 -10.53 -14.55 3.85
CA VAL A 170 -9.58 -14.78 4.95
C VAL A 170 -9.27 -16.28 5.09
N HIS A 171 -10.25 -17.16 4.91
CA HIS A 171 -10.04 -18.61 5.03
C HIS A 171 -9.52 -19.25 3.74
N TYR A 172 -10.16 -18.98 2.59
CA TYR A 172 -9.87 -19.70 1.34
C TYR A 172 -8.82 -19.03 0.45
N ALA A 173 -8.66 -17.71 0.55
CA ALA A 173 -7.64 -16.96 -0.15
C ALA A 173 -6.44 -16.58 0.75
N SER A 174 -6.47 -16.99 2.03
CA SER A 174 -5.42 -16.69 3.01
C SER A 174 -5.12 -15.18 3.11
N HIS A 175 -6.18 -14.35 3.18
CA HIS A 175 -6.00 -12.93 3.39
C HIS A 175 -5.46 -12.64 4.79
N HIS A 176 -4.44 -11.81 4.89
CA HIS A 176 -3.81 -11.38 6.14
C HIS A 176 -4.17 -9.93 6.44
N LEU A 177 -4.42 -9.61 7.71
CA LEU A 177 -4.76 -8.27 8.18
C LEU A 177 -3.78 -7.87 9.28
N VAL A 178 -3.14 -6.71 9.11
CA VAL A 178 -2.19 -6.14 10.06
C VAL A 178 -2.42 -4.63 10.23
N GLY A 179 -1.90 -4.03 11.32
CA GLY A 179 -2.00 -2.60 11.58
C GLY A 179 -1.13 -2.15 12.74
#